data_8936cfbe638dad2bbf1f675759f216a6
#
_entry.id   8936cfbe638dad2bbf1f675759f216a6
#
_cell.length_a   1.000
_cell.length_b   1.000
_cell.length_c   1.000
_cell.angle_alpha   90.00
_cell.angle_beta   90.00
_cell.angle_gamma   90.00
#
_symmetry.space_group_name_H-M   'P 1'
#
loop_
_entity.id
_entity.type
_entity.pdbx_description
1 polymer ?
#
loop_
_entity_poly.entity_id
_entity_poly.type
_entity_poly.pdbx_seq_one_letter_code
_entity_poly.pdbx_strand_id
1 'polypeptide(L)'
;MRASDVARAVDAGVSTANALELRVDDAVVLHNSNKLTLRLLPCDVLARIAPAAEQVAQFEIELAQRLAESGSPVAALEPRVEPRVYERDGFVVTLWTYYEPVTRREVSPADYADALERLHAGMRQLDVPTPHFTDRVEQAQRLVASRDHTPALADADRELLGGTLRSLRRAIGERGGAEQLLHGEPHPGNVLTTKNGLLFIDLETCCRGPVEFDLAHAPEEVSEHYPGVNQGLLRECRILVLAMITTWRWDRGDQLPNGRQLGTEWLSQIRAALDRKGLDTHG
;
A
#
# COMPACT_ATOMS: atom_id res chain seq x y z
N MET A 1 -1.18 15.41 -3.64
CA MET A 1 -1.41 16.33 -4.81
C MET A 1 -0.97 17.74 -4.43
N ARG A 2 -0.46 18.55 -5.38
CA ARG A 2 -0.04 19.95 -5.10
C ARG A 2 -1.25 20.82 -4.77
N ALA A 3 -1.09 21.77 -3.87
CA ALA A 3 -2.19 22.68 -3.48
C ALA A 3 -2.80 23.44 -4.66
N SER A 4 -2.01 23.80 -5.68
CA SER A 4 -2.47 24.44 -6.91
C SER A 4 -3.40 23.58 -7.77
N ASP A 5 -3.34 22.26 -7.64
CA ASP A 5 -4.09 21.32 -8.46
C ASP A 5 -5.35 20.80 -7.76
N VAL A 6 -5.47 21.00 -6.43
CA VAL A 6 -6.58 20.46 -5.64
C VAL A 6 -7.95 20.96 -6.15
N ALA A 7 -8.12 22.25 -6.38
CA ALA A 7 -9.39 22.79 -6.85
C ALA A 7 -9.80 22.20 -8.21
N ARG A 8 -8.86 22.13 -9.15
CA ARG A 8 -9.08 21.53 -10.48
C ARG A 8 -9.41 20.03 -10.39
N ALA A 9 -8.76 19.32 -9.47
CA ALA A 9 -9.03 17.90 -9.23
C ALA A 9 -10.42 17.68 -8.62
N VAL A 10 -10.86 18.55 -7.68
CA VAL A 10 -12.24 18.55 -7.17
C VAL A 10 -13.24 18.76 -8.31
N ASP A 11 -13.02 19.77 -9.14
CA ASP A 11 -13.88 20.07 -10.29
C ASP A 11 -13.94 18.89 -11.28
N ALA A 12 -12.82 18.23 -11.54
CA ALA A 12 -12.75 17.05 -12.39
C ALA A 12 -13.56 15.88 -11.81
N GLY A 13 -13.44 15.62 -10.50
CA GLY A 13 -14.22 14.59 -9.81
C GLY A 13 -15.73 14.84 -9.85
N VAL A 14 -16.16 16.07 -9.49
CA VAL A 14 -17.57 16.49 -9.52
C VAL A 14 -18.15 16.43 -10.92
N SER A 15 -17.43 17.00 -11.91
CA SER A 15 -17.88 17.02 -13.30
C SER A 15 -17.98 15.60 -13.90
N THR A 16 -17.06 14.69 -13.51
CA THR A 16 -17.11 13.30 -13.95
C THR A 16 -18.35 12.61 -13.38
N ALA A 17 -18.60 12.72 -12.08
CA ALA A 17 -19.75 12.10 -11.44
C ALA A 17 -21.07 12.63 -12.02
N ASN A 18 -21.22 13.95 -12.20
CA ASN A 18 -22.41 14.54 -12.80
C ASN A 18 -22.63 14.09 -14.26
N ALA A 19 -21.56 13.92 -15.04
CA ALA A 19 -21.65 13.40 -16.42
C ALA A 19 -22.11 11.93 -16.47
N LEU A 20 -21.98 11.22 -15.36
CA LEU A 20 -22.44 9.83 -15.16
C LEU A 20 -23.81 9.75 -14.45
N GLU A 21 -24.54 10.84 -14.41
CA GLU A 21 -25.86 10.95 -13.78
C GLU A 21 -25.86 10.72 -12.26
N LEU A 22 -24.70 10.79 -11.63
CA LEU A 22 -24.56 10.82 -10.17
C LEU A 22 -24.71 12.28 -9.72
N ARG A 23 -25.82 12.60 -9.03
CA ARG A 23 -26.05 13.97 -8.56
C ARG A 23 -25.02 14.36 -7.50
N VAL A 24 -24.24 15.40 -7.75
CA VAL A 24 -23.28 15.95 -6.81
C VAL A 24 -23.59 17.42 -6.56
N ASP A 25 -23.91 17.75 -5.31
CA ASP A 25 -24.18 19.12 -4.84
C ASP A 25 -22.98 19.63 -4.01
N ASP A 26 -22.18 18.74 -3.40
CA ASP A 26 -21.01 19.05 -2.57
C ASP A 26 -19.93 17.95 -2.65
N ALA A 27 -18.68 18.32 -2.38
CA ALA A 27 -17.53 17.42 -2.39
C ALA A 27 -16.64 17.66 -1.17
N VAL A 28 -16.55 16.66 -0.29
CA VAL A 28 -15.74 16.72 0.94
C VAL A 28 -14.40 16.06 0.69
N VAL A 29 -13.30 16.79 0.89
CA VAL A 29 -11.94 16.23 0.83
C VAL A 29 -11.71 15.34 2.06
N LEU A 30 -11.53 14.05 1.85
CA LEU A 30 -11.22 13.09 2.90
C LEU A 30 -9.71 12.92 3.10
N HIS A 31 -8.97 12.89 2.00
CA HIS A 31 -7.52 12.69 2.03
C HIS A 31 -6.85 13.36 0.83
N ASN A 32 -5.64 13.90 1.05
CA ASN A 32 -4.80 14.48 0.00
C ASN A 32 -3.35 14.02 0.18
N SER A 33 -2.94 13.04 -0.63
CA SER A 33 -1.56 12.54 -0.73
C SER A 33 -1.09 12.62 -2.17
N ASN A 34 -0.61 11.54 -2.75
CA ASN A 34 -0.36 11.42 -4.19
C ASN A 34 -1.67 11.56 -4.98
N LYS A 35 -2.75 11.02 -4.44
CA LYS A 35 -4.12 11.12 -4.97
C LYS A 35 -4.99 11.99 -4.06
N LEU A 36 -5.99 12.64 -4.62
CA LEU A 36 -7.05 13.31 -3.88
C LEU A 36 -8.23 12.35 -3.74
N THR A 37 -8.70 12.17 -2.51
CA THR A 37 -9.87 11.35 -2.20
C THR A 37 -11.00 12.23 -1.72
N LEU A 38 -12.15 12.15 -2.40
CA LEU A 38 -13.35 12.95 -2.14
C LEU A 38 -14.52 12.05 -1.78
N ARG A 39 -15.37 12.51 -0.85
CA ARG A 39 -16.75 12.04 -0.72
C ARG A 39 -17.65 12.99 -1.47
N LEU A 40 -18.41 12.48 -2.43
CA LEU A 40 -19.34 13.25 -3.26
C LEU A 40 -20.75 13.12 -2.67
N LEU A 41 -21.39 14.25 -2.40
CA LEU A 41 -22.71 14.32 -1.76
C LEU A 41 -23.75 14.95 -2.72
N PRO A 42 -25.03 14.56 -2.67
CA PRO A 42 -25.63 13.53 -1.80
C PRO A 42 -25.54 12.10 -2.36
N CYS A 43 -24.88 11.88 -3.52
CA CYS A 43 -24.83 10.56 -4.16
C CYS A 43 -24.03 9.52 -3.33
N ASP A 44 -23.26 9.96 -2.36
CA ASP A 44 -22.50 9.16 -1.39
C ASP A 44 -21.48 8.23 -2.07
N VAL A 45 -20.71 8.79 -2.99
CA VAL A 45 -19.66 8.11 -3.78
C VAL A 45 -18.29 8.59 -3.31
N LEU A 46 -17.33 7.67 -3.25
CA LEU A 46 -15.93 8.01 -3.08
C LEU A 46 -15.27 8.17 -4.45
N ALA A 47 -14.72 9.35 -4.72
CA ALA A 47 -13.92 9.59 -5.92
C ALA A 47 -12.44 9.67 -5.55
N ARG A 48 -11.58 8.92 -6.29
CA ARG A 48 -10.12 9.04 -6.21
C ARG A 48 -9.62 9.70 -7.48
N ILE A 49 -8.87 10.78 -7.33
CA ILE A 49 -8.40 11.62 -8.43
C ILE A 49 -6.86 11.67 -8.41
N ALA A 50 -6.24 11.36 -9.52
CA ALA A 50 -4.78 11.43 -9.70
C ALA A 50 -4.43 12.17 -10.99
N PRO A 51 -3.21 12.70 -11.15
CA PRO A 51 -2.73 13.20 -12.43
C PRO A 51 -2.78 12.11 -13.52
N ALA A 52 -3.14 12.45 -14.76
CA ALA A 52 -3.30 11.48 -15.86
C ALA A 52 -2.02 10.69 -16.22
N ALA A 53 -0.85 11.14 -15.75
CA ALA A 53 0.41 10.41 -15.93
C ALA A 53 0.52 9.12 -15.10
N GLU A 54 -0.37 8.91 -14.12
CA GLU A 54 -0.40 7.69 -13.30
C GLU A 54 -1.16 6.57 -14.02
N GLN A 55 -0.42 5.57 -14.50
CA GLN A 55 -0.99 4.45 -15.28
C GLN A 55 -1.54 3.29 -14.42
N VAL A 56 -1.41 3.34 -13.10
CA VAL A 56 -1.82 2.25 -12.20
C VAL A 56 -3.33 2.17 -11.94
N ALA A 57 -4.09 3.22 -12.21
CA ALA A 57 -5.52 3.29 -11.90
C ALA A 57 -6.35 2.20 -12.62
N GLN A 58 -6.03 1.89 -13.88
CA GLN A 58 -6.73 0.85 -14.62
C GLN A 58 -6.48 -0.54 -14.03
N PHE A 59 -5.22 -0.84 -13.69
CA PHE A 59 -4.87 -2.09 -13.01
C PHE A 59 -5.60 -2.25 -11.67
N GLU A 60 -5.66 -1.17 -10.86
CA GLU A 60 -6.35 -1.18 -9.57
C GLU A 60 -7.85 -1.50 -9.73
N ILE A 61 -8.53 -0.90 -10.72
CA ILE A 61 -9.95 -1.17 -11.02
C ILE A 61 -10.16 -2.63 -11.42
N GLU A 62 -9.40 -3.14 -12.37
CA GLU A 62 -9.53 -4.51 -12.87
C GLU A 62 -9.32 -5.53 -11.76
N LEU A 63 -8.32 -5.29 -10.90
CA LEU A 63 -8.03 -6.16 -9.78
C LEU A 63 -9.11 -6.09 -8.70
N ALA A 64 -9.57 -4.89 -8.33
CA ALA A 64 -10.65 -4.70 -7.37
C ALA A 64 -11.94 -5.38 -7.80
N GLN A 65 -12.31 -5.25 -9.08
CA GLN A 65 -13.49 -5.90 -9.64
C GLN A 65 -13.41 -7.42 -9.52
N ARG A 66 -12.30 -8.03 -9.96
CA ARG A 66 -12.12 -9.49 -9.90
C ARG A 66 -12.09 -10.02 -8.46
N LEU A 67 -11.46 -9.28 -7.55
CA LEU A 67 -11.44 -9.64 -6.12
C LEU A 67 -12.83 -9.51 -5.49
N ALA A 68 -13.60 -8.47 -5.80
CA ALA A 68 -14.97 -8.32 -5.33
C ALA A 68 -15.90 -9.44 -5.85
N GLU A 69 -15.76 -9.84 -7.12
CA GLU A 69 -16.49 -10.96 -7.72
C GLU A 69 -16.20 -12.30 -7.02
N SER A 70 -14.98 -12.49 -6.51
CA SER A 70 -14.60 -13.67 -5.72
C SER A 70 -15.04 -13.61 -4.25
N GLY A 71 -15.66 -12.51 -3.81
CA GLY A 71 -16.06 -12.30 -2.41
C GLY A 71 -14.89 -11.95 -1.48
N SER A 72 -13.76 -11.54 -2.03
CA SER A 72 -12.60 -11.09 -1.25
C SER A 72 -12.90 -9.78 -0.51
N PRO A 73 -12.31 -9.55 0.67
CA PRO A 73 -12.58 -8.37 1.49
C PRO A 73 -11.88 -7.11 0.95
N VAL A 74 -12.31 -6.61 -0.18
CA VAL A 74 -11.83 -5.38 -0.80
C VAL A 74 -12.95 -4.35 -0.93
N ALA A 75 -12.58 -3.06 -0.98
CA ALA A 75 -13.56 -2.02 -1.27
C ALA A 75 -14.11 -2.20 -2.70
N ALA A 76 -15.42 -2.03 -2.84
CA ALA A 76 -16.10 -2.20 -4.12
C ALA A 76 -16.07 -0.90 -4.94
N LEU A 77 -16.05 -1.05 -6.25
CA LEU A 77 -16.30 0.04 -7.19
C LEU A 77 -17.75 0.53 -7.07
N GLU A 78 -18.02 1.74 -7.52
CA GLU A 78 -19.37 2.30 -7.53
C GLU A 78 -20.26 1.51 -8.52
N PRO A 79 -21.33 0.82 -8.05
CA PRO A 79 -22.08 -0.11 -8.91
C PRO A 79 -23.03 0.57 -9.89
N ARG A 80 -23.32 1.87 -9.74
CA ARG A 80 -24.23 2.64 -10.62
C ARG A 80 -23.56 3.09 -11.93
N VAL A 81 -22.23 2.94 -12.03
CA VAL A 81 -21.45 3.38 -13.19
C VAL A 81 -20.57 2.25 -13.72
N GLU A 82 -20.12 2.37 -14.96
CA GLU A 82 -19.19 1.43 -15.55
C GLU A 82 -17.86 1.43 -14.77
N PRO A 83 -17.33 0.26 -14.36
CA PRO A 83 -16.08 0.15 -13.62
C PRO A 83 -14.86 0.41 -14.53
N ARG A 84 -14.46 1.66 -14.66
CA ARG A 84 -13.32 2.09 -15.50
C ARG A 84 -12.68 3.37 -14.99
N VAL A 85 -11.53 3.69 -15.54
CA VAL A 85 -10.90 5.00 -15.37
C VAL A 85 -11.61 6.02 -16.25
N TYR A 86 -11.92 7.17 -15.71
CA TYR A 86 -12.46 8.33 -16.41
C TYR A 86 -11.39 9.40 -16.49
N GLU A 87 -11.13 9.91 -17.69
CA GLU A 87 -10.18 10.99 -17.90
C GLU A 87 -10.92 12.33 -18.01
N ARG A 88 -10.45 13.34 -17.26
CA ARG A 88 -11.01 14.69 -17.29
C ARG A 88 -9.97 15.74 -16.88
N ASP A 89 -9.81 16.77 -17.71
CA ASP A 89 -8.99 17.97 -17.44
C ASP A 89 -7.55 17.69 -16.99
N GLY A 90 -6.96 16.61 -17.51
CA GLY A 90 -5.60 16.16 -17.18
C GLY A 90 -5.52 15.33 -15.91
N PHE A 91 -6.66 14.86 -15.39
CA PHE A 91 -6.75 13.93 -14.28
C PHE A 91 -7.41 12.62 -14.70
N VAL A 92 -7.08 11.56 -13.96
CA VAL A 92 -7.81 10.29 -13.95
C VAL A 92 -8.68 10.25 -12.70
N VAL A 93 -9.94 9.84 -12.87
CA VAL A 93 -10.95 9.72 -11.82
C VAL A 93 -11.43 8.28 -11.76
N THR A 94 -11.44 7.70 -10.56
CA THR A 94 -12.04 6.39 -10.28
C THR A 94 -13.11 6.54 -9.22
N LEU A 95 -14.22 5.81 -9.37
CA LEU A 95 -15.40 5.91 -8.51
C LEU A 95 -15.62 4.62 -7.73
N TRP A 96 -15.76 4.77 -6.43
CA TRP A 96 -15.84 3.68 -5.46
C TRP A 96 -17.05 3.85 -4.55
N THR A 97 -17.54 2.75 -4.01
CA THR A 97 -18.52 2.79 -2.94
C THR A 97 -17.91 3.51 -1.73
N TYR A 98 -18.64 4.51 -1.21
CA TYR A 98 -18.26 5.12 0.06
C TYR A 98 -18.68 4.22 1.22
N TYR A 99 -17.76 3.96 2.13
CA TYR A 99 -18.02 3.24 3.37
C TYR A 99 -17.90 4.18 4.55
N GLU A 100 -18.98 4.30 5.35
CA GLU A 100 -18.90 5.08 6.60
C GLU A 100 -17.95 4.38 7.57
N PRO A 101 -16.86 5.05 8.00
CA PRO A 101 -15.91 4.45 8.93
C PRO A 101 -16.54 4.18 10.30
N VAL A 102 -16.31 3.01 10.86
CA VAL A 102 -16.68 2.69 12.24
C VAL A 102 -15.60 3.16 13.18
N THR A 103 -15.81 4.29 13.83
CA THR A 103 -14.83 5.09 14.57
C THR A 103 -14.42 4.54 15.95
N ARG A 104 -14.80 3.35 16.40
CA ARG A 104 -14.53 2.89 17.78
C ARG A 104 -14.27 1.39 17.95
N ARG A 105 -14.11 0.64 16.88
CA ARG A 105 -13.77 -0.77 17.01
C ARG A 105 -12.26 -0.93 16.81
N GLU A 106 -11.57 -1.22 17.89
CA GLU A 106 -10.21 -1.72 17.80
C GLU A 106 -10.24 -3.03 17.02
N VAL A 107 -9.48 -3.10 15.95
CA VAL A 107 -9.39 -4.31 15.12
C VAL A 107 -8.52 -5.32 15.86
N SER A 108 -9.09 -6.46 16.21
CA SER A 108 -8.30 -7.52 16.83
C SER A 108 -7.28 -8.10 15.83
N PRO A 109 -6.10 -8.53 16.28
CA PRO A 109 -5.12 -9.19 15.42
C PRO A 109 -5.70 -10.44 14.72
N ALA A 110 -6.60 -11.17 15.38
CA ALA A 110 -7.27 -12.33 14.80
C ALA A 110 -8.24 -11.94 13.67
N ASP A 111 -9.08 -10.89 13.85
CA ASP A 111 -9.98 -10.39 12.80
C ASP A 111 -9.18 -9.89 11.58
N TYR A 112 -8.01 -9.26 11.84
CA TYR A 112 -7.13 -8.80 10.78
C TYR A 112 -6.52 -9.96 10.00
N ALA A 113 -5.99 -10.96 10.70
CA ALA A 113 -5.42 -12.16 10.10
C ALA A 113 -6.45 -12.92 9.25
N ASP A 114 -7.67 -13.10 9.75
CA ASP A 114 -8.77 -13.72 9.00
C ASP A 114 -9.11 -12.95 7.72
N ALA A 115 -9.22 -11.63 7.82
CA ALA A 115 -9.49 -10.81 6.64
C ALA A 115 -8.35 -10.88 5.61
N LEU A 116 -7.08 -10.83 6.06
CA LEU A 116 -5.91 -10.95 5.19
C LEU A 116 -5.82 -12.34 4.55
N GLU A 117 -6.12 -13.40 5.29
CA GLU A 117 -6.16 -14.77 4.74
C GLU A 117 -7.22 -14.91 3.65
N ARG A 118 -8.42 -14.37 3.87
CA ARG A 118 -9.49 -14.36 2.86
C ARG A 118 -9.11 -13.56 1.62
N LEU A 119 -8.43 -12.41 1.80
CA LEU A 119 -7.88 -11.65 0.68
C LEU A 119 -6.88 -12.49 -0.12
N HIS A 120 -5.91 -13.10 0.56
CA HIS A 120 -4.91 -13.96 -0.07
C HIS A 120 -5.53 -15.18 -0.76
N ALA A 121 -6.60 -15.75 -0.19
CA ALA A 121 -7.34 -16.85 -0.81
C ALA A 121 -7.96 -16.45 -2.17
N GLY A 122 -8.55 -15.26 -2.25
CA GLY A 122 -9.05 -14.70 -3.51
C GLY A 122 -7.92 -14.38 -4.50
N MET A 123 -6.83 -13.79 -4.00
CA MET A 123 -5.66 -13.43 -4.81
C MET A 123 -4.99 -14.67 -5.44
N ARG A 124 -4.96 -15.81 -4.74
CA ARG A 124 -4.43 -17.08 -5.32
C ARG A 124 -5.20 -17.57 -6.54
N GLN A 125 -6.47 -17.18 -6.68
CA GLN A 125 -7.30 -17.58 -7.81
C GLN A 125 -7.10 -16.69 -9.06
N LEU A 126 -6.36 -15.59 -8.91
CA LEU A 126 -6.18 -14.62 -9.98
C LEU A 126 -4.80 -14.83 -10.65
N ASP A 127 -4.83 -15.01 -11.96
CA ASP A 127 -3.64 -14.92 -12.79
C ASP A 127 -3.66 -13.58 -13.51
N VAL A 128 -2.88 -12.63 -12.96
CA VAL A 128 -2.72 -11.29 -13.51
C VAL A 128 -1.23 -10.94 -13.55
N PRO A 129 -0.77 -10.31 -14.64
CA PRO A 129 0.60 -9.84 -14.72
C PRO A 129 0.81 -8.72 -13.68
N THR A 130 1.71 -8.93 -12.74
CA THR A 130 2.05 -7.98 -11.69
C THR A 130 3.56 -7.89 -11.54
N PRO A 131 4.07 -6.76 -11.02
CA PRO A 131 5.44 -6.68 -10.56
C PRO A 131 5.74 -7.75 -9.51
N HIS A 132 7.00 -8.07 -9.34
CA HIS A 132 7.46 -8.87 -8.22
C HIS A 132 7.83 -7.95 -7.04
N PHE A 133 7.71 -8.42 -5.78
CA PHE A 133 8.07 -7.59 -4.61
C PHE A 133 9.50 -7.06 -4.67
N THR A 134 10.40 -7.79 -5.33
CA THR A 134 11.79 -7.37 -5.53
C THR A 134 11.93 -6.12 -6.40
N ASP A 135 10.96 -5.80 -7.25
CA ASP A 135 11.00 -4.58 -8.07
C ASP A 135 10.87 -3.33 -7.18
N ARG A 136 10.07 -3.43 -6.10
CA ARG A 136 9.96 -2.37 -5.08
C ARG A 136 11.25 -2.25 -4.26
N VAL A 137 11.86 -3.39 -3.92
CA VAL A 137 13.17 -3.39 -3.27
C VAL A 137 14.22 -2.71 -4.17
N GLU A 138 14.20 -2.97 -5.48
CA GLU A 138 15.09 -2.30 -6.43
C GLU A 138 14.85 -0.79 -6.51
N GLN A 139 13.59 -0.35 -6.44
CA GLN A 139 13.28 1.09 -6.37
C GLN A 139 13.92 1.72 -5.13
N ALA A 140 13.77 1.08 -3.95
CA ALA A 140 14.41 1.55 -2.73
C ALA A 140 15.95 1.55 -2.85
N GLN A 141 16.55 0.52 -3.47
CA GLN A 141 17.99 0.45 -3.72
C GLN A 141 18.47 1.60 -4.63
N ARG A 142 17.73 1.89 -5.72
CA ARG A 142 18.06 3.03 -6.61
C ARG A 142 17.96 4.36 -5.87
N LEU A 143 16.94 4.52 -5.02
CA LEU A 143 16.76 5.74 -4.23
C LEU A 143 17.89 5.92 -3.23
N VAL A 144 18.27 4.90 -2.48
CA VAL A 144 19.43 4.93 -1.55
C VAL A 144 20.72 5.26 -2.28
N ALA A 145 20.93 4.71 -3.46
CA ALA A 145 22.16 4.96 -4.24
C ALA A 145 22.26 6.39 -4.76
N SER A 146 21.14 7.08 -4.94
CA SER A 146 21.09 8.44 -5.50
C SER A 146 21.28 9.50 -4.42
N ARG A 147 22.45 10.14 -4.41
CA ARG A 147 22.73 11.28 -3.52
C ARG A 147 21.84 12.49 -3.82
N ASP A 148 21.44 12.66 -5.07
CA ASP A 148 20.57 13.77 -5.49
C ASP A 148 19.15 13.62 -4.93
N HIS A 149 18.66 12.39 -4.79
CA HIS A 149 17.34 12.11 -4.22
C HIS A 149 17.38 12.02 -2.69
N THR A 150 18.49 11.58 -2.12
CA THR A 150 18.66 11.41 -0.66
C THR A 150 19.86 12.21 -0.13
N PRO A 151 19.90 13.54 -0.33
CA PRO A 151 21.07 14.37 -0.02
C PRO A 151 21.41 14.44 1.47
N ALA A 152 20.42 14.23 2.35
CA ALA A 152 20.58 14.29 3.80
C ALA A 152 20.88 12.93 4.44
N LEU A 153 20.96 11.84 3.66
CA LEU A 153 21.31 10.51 4.16
C LEU A 153 22.84 10.40 4.29
N ALA A 154 23.34 10.17 5.51
CA ALA A 154 24.76 9.99 5.79
C ALA A 154 25.32 8.74 5.09
N ASP A 155 26.62 8.76 4.74
CA ASP A 155 27.23 7.66 4.00
C ASP A 155 27.17 6.31 4.72
N ALA A 156 27.38 6.30 6.04
CA ALA A 156 27.27 5.08 6.84
C ALA A 156 25.84 4.51 6.84
N ASP A 157 24.81 5.37 6.86
CA ASP A 157 23.40 4.96 6.81
C ASP A 157 23.02 4.50 5.41
N ARG A 158 23.58 5.13 4.38
CA ARG A 158 23.42 4.71 2.99
C ARG A 158 23.99 3.32 2.75
N GLU A 159 25.18 3.06 3.29
CA GLU A 159 25.83 1.74 3.24
C GLU A 159 24.98 0.68 3.97
N LEU A 160 24.52 1.00 5.17
CA LEU A 160 23.62 0.13 5.96
C LEU A 160 22.37 -0.22 5.18
N LEU A 161 21.59 0.76 4.71
CA LEU A 161 20.35 0.53 3.98
C LEU A 161 20.61 -0.21 2.67
N GLY A 162 21.57 0.21 1.87
CA GLY A 162 21.91 -0.44 0.61
C GLY A 162 22.39 -1.88 0.80
N GLY A 163 23.19 -2.15 1.82
CA GLY A 163 23.64 -3.49 2.20
C GLY A 163 22.48 -4.38 2.64
N THR A 164 21.63 -3.87 3.53
CA THR A 164 20.45 -4.58 4.06
C THR A 164 19.48 -4.97 2.93
N LEU A 165 19.10 -4.00 2.09
CA LEU A 165 18.21 -4.24 0.95
C LEU A 165 18.76 -5.31 0.00
N ARG A 166 20.07 -5.26 -0.36
CA ARG A 166 20.69 -6.25 -1.25
C ARG A 166 20.72 -7.64 -0.63
N SER A 167 21.18 -7.73 0.63
CA SER A 167 21.37 -9.01 1.30
C SER A 167 20.04 -9.73 1.55
N LEU A 168 19.02 -9.01 2.03
CA LEU A 168 17.71 -9.60 2.31
C LEU A 168 16.93 -9.93 1.03
N ARG A 169 16.99 -9.07 -0.01
CA ARG A 169 16.40 -9.40 -1.31
C ARG A 169 16.94 -10.73 -1.83
N ARG A 170 18.26 -10.92 -1.78
CA ARG A 170 18.90 -12.17 -2.20
C ARG A 170 18.49 -13.35 -1.32
N ALA A 171 18.60 -13.20 0.00
CA ALA A 171 18.29 -14.29 0.95
C ALA A 171 16.84 -14.77 0.84
N ILE A 172 15.89 -13.86 0.69
CA ILE A 172 14.46 -14.19 0.52
C ILE A 172 14.24 -14.88 -0.83
N GLY A 173 14.82 -14.36 -1.91
CA GLY A 173 14.69 -14.95 -3.25
C GLY A 173 15.34 -16.33 -3.38
N GLU A 174 16.47 -16.59 -2.71
CA GLU A 174 17.16 -17.87 -2.74
C GLU A 174 16.45 -18.96 -1.91
N ARG A 175 15.61 -18.59 -0.94
CA ARG A 175 14.87 -19.59 -0.12
C ARG A 175 13.89 -20.42 -0.92
N GLY A 176 13.36 -19.89 -2.03
CA GLY A 176 12.40 -20.59 -2.86
C GLY A 176 11.18 -21.02 -2.05
N GLY A 177 10.14 -20.23 -2.02
CA GLY A 177 8.87 -20.50 -1.32
C GLY A 177 7.70 -20.45 -2.29
N ALA A 178 6.51 -20.80 -1.78
CA ALA A 178 5.29 -20.56 -2.52
C ALA A 178 5.07 -19.05 -2.64
N GLU A 179 5.07 -18.55 -3.88
CA GLU A 179 4.75 -17.16 -4.18
C GLU A 179 3.34 -17.06 -4.74
N GLN A 180 2.67 -15.99 -4.36
CA GLN A 180 1.33 -15.68 -4.84
C GLN A 180 1.18 -14.19 -5.14
N LEU A 181 0.02 -13.80 -5.66
CA LEU A 181 -0.39 -12.40 -5.69
C LEU A 181 -0.58 -11.90 -4.25
N LEU A 182 -0.06 -10.74 -3.94
CA LEU A 182 -0.08 -10.06 -2.66
C LEU A 182 -0.71 -8.67 -2.80
N HIS A 183 -1.19 -8.11 -1.69
CA HIS A 183 -1.59 -6.70 -1.61
C HIS A 183 -0.38 -5.76 -1.78
N GLY A 184 0.76 -6.15 -1.24
CA GLY A 184 2.01 -5.40 -1.30
C GLY A 184 2.21 -4.39 -0.17
N GLU A 185 1.15 -3.83 0.40
CA GLU A 185 1.17 -2.90 1.55
C GLU A 185 -0.10 -3.00 2.41
N PRO A 186 -0.47 -4.18 2.95
CA PRO A 186 -1.66 -4.31 3.78
C PRO A 186 -1.42 -3.79 5.21
N HIS A 187 -0.94 -2.54 5.35
CA HIS A 187 -0.80 -1.90 6.66
C HIS A 187 -2.13 -1.29 7.12
N PRO A 188 -2.30 -0.95 8.43
CA PRO A 188 -3.58 -0.45 8.95
C PRO A 188 -4.15 0.77 8.24
N GLY A 189 -3.32 1.60 7.61
CA GLY A 189 -3.77 2.74 6.80
C GLY A 189 -4.46 2.35 5.49
N ASN A 190 -4.27 1.11 5.02
CA ASN A 190 -4.91 0.55 3.83
C ASN A 190 -6.03 -0.44 4.17
N VAL A 191 -6.58 -0.36 5.40
CA VAL A 191 -7.69 -1.18 5.85
C VAL A 191 -8.81 -0.30 6.39
N LEU A 192 -10.01 -0.47 5.82
CA LEU A 192 -11.22 0.17 6.30
C LEU A 192 -11.94 -0.75 7.28
N THR A 193 -12.27 -0.23 8.46
CA THR A 193 -13.17 -0.90 9.39
C THR A 193 -14.60 -0.49 9.07
N THR A 194 -15.43 -1.43 8.63
CA THR A 194 -16.84 -1.22 8.31
C THR A 194 -17.75 -1.99 9.28
N LYS A 195 -19.04 -1.72 9.25
CA LYS A 195 -20.03 -2.50 10.00
C LYS A 195 -20.07 -3.98 9.61
N ASN A 196 -19.60 -4.33 8.41
CA ASN A 196 -19.60 -5.68 7.86
C ASN A 196 -18.23 -6.37 7.95
N GLY A 197 -17.23 -5.76 8.62
CA GLY A 197 -15.87 -6.28 8.75
C GLY A 197 -14.83 -5.38 8.10
N LEU A 198 -13.66 -5.93 7.88
CA LEU A 198 -12.51 -5.23 7.30
C LEU A 198 -12.55 -5.30 5.79
N LEU A 199 -12.16 -4.21 5.13
CA LEU A 199 -11.96 -4.13 3.68
C LEU A 199 -10.59 -3.57 3.39
N PHE A 200 -9.84 -4.22 2.51
CA PHE A 200 -8.56 -3.72 2.00
C PHE A 200 -8.80 -2.72 0.86
N ILE A 201 -7.98 -1.68 0.82
CA ILE A 201 -8.01 -0.61 -0.18
C ILE A 201 -6.59 -0.37 -0.71
N ASP A 202 -6.48 0.38 -1.80
CA ASP A 202 -5.21 0.79 -2.38
C ASP A 202 -4.40 -0.37 -2.98
N LEU A 203 -5.02 -1.06 -3.94
CA LEU A 203 -4.46 -2.24 -4.60
C LEU A 203 -3.36 -1.91 -5.64
N GLU A 204 -2.94 -0.66 -5.74
CA GLU A 204 -1.92 -0.22 -6.71
C GLU A 204 -0.52 -0.80 -6.46
N THR A 205 -0.28 -1.28 -5.24
CA THR A 205 1.00 -1.87 -4.85
C THR A 205 1.04 -3.38 -4.93
N CYS A 206 -0.03 -4.00 -5.45
CA CYS A 206 -0.10 -5.44 -5.60
C CYS A 206 1.09 -5.99 -6.40
N CYS A 207 1.66 -7.08 -5.90
CA CYS A 207 2.85 -7.70 -6.44
C CYS A 207 2.84 -9.21 -6.21
N ARG A 208 3.76 -9.96 -6.82
CA ARG A 208 4.00 -11.38 -6.49
C ARG A 208 5.10 -11.50 -5.43
N GLY A 209 4.92 -12.45 -4.52
CA GLY A 209 5.91 -12.74 -3.50
C GLY A 209 5.41 -13.71 -2.43
N PRO A 210 6.19 -13.95 -1.38
CA PRO A 210 5.79 -14.77 -0.24
C PRO A 210 4.80 -14.02 0.65
N VAL A 211 3.85 -14.71 1.28
CA VAL A 211 2.83 -14.10 2.17
C VAL A 211 3.46 -13.34 3.34
N GLU A 212 4.65 -13.72 3.75
CA GLU A 212 5.42 -13.07 4.79
C GLU A 212 5.79 -11.62 4.44
N PHE A 213 5.85 -11.28 3.14
CA PHE A 213 6.06 -9.89 2.72
C PHE A 213 4.85 -9.01 3.07
N ASP A 214 3.63 -9.48 2.85
CA ASP A 214 2.41 -8.77 3.27
C ASP A 214 2.28 -8.75 4.79
N LEU A 215 2.54 -9.87 5.47
CA LEU A 215 2.54 -9.94 6.94
C LEU A 215 3.57 -9.01 7.60
N ALA A 216 4.63 -8.67 6.89
CA ALA A 216 5.62 -7.71 7.37
C ALA A 216 5.11 -6.25 7.37
N HIS A 217 4.05 -5.95 6.62
CA HIS A 217 3.34 -4.65 6.63
C HIS A 217 2.21 -4.59 7.66
N ALA A 218 1.67 -5.76 8.08
CA ALA A 218 0.61 -5.84 9.07
C ALA A 218 1.15 -5.63 10.51
N PRO A 219 0.28 -5.34 11.50
CA PRO A 219 0.67 -5.35 12.91
C PRO A 219 1.32 -6.67 13.32
N GLU A 220 2.27 -6.62 14.25
CA GLU A 220 3.13 -7.76 14.57
C GLU A 220 2.35 -8.99 15.02
N GLU A 221 1.33 -8.76 15.85
CA GLU A 221 0.48 -9.78 16.44
C GLU A 221 -0.38 -10.54 15.41
N VAL A 222 -0.64 -9.94 14.26
CA VAL A 222 -1.43 -10.57 13.17
C VAL A 222 -0.79 -11.89 12.73
N SER A 223 0.53 -11.96 12.70
CA SER A 223 1.25 -13.15 12.30
C SER A 223 1.08 -14.35 13.22
N GLU A 224 0.64 -14.16 14.47
CA GLU A 224 0.35 -15.23 15.44
C GLU A 224 -0.97 -15.95 15.10
N HIS A 225 -1.86 -15.28 14.39
CA HIS A 225 -3.19 -15.77 14.00
C HIS A 225 -3.26 -16.18 12.52
N TYR A 226 -2.25 -15.84 11.71
CA TYR A 226 -2.24 -16.22 10.31
C TYR A 226 -1.65 -17.62 10.10
N PRO A 227 -2.31 -18.53 9.34
CA PRO A 227 -1.87 -19.91 9.21
C PRO A 227 -0.58 -20.07 8.39
N GLY A 228 0.26 -21.02 8.77
CA GLY A 228 1.39 -21.50 7.95
C GLY A 228 2.57 -20.55 7.78
N VAL A 229 2.69 -19.54 8.64
CA VAL A 229 3.76 -18.53 8.58
C VAL A 229 5.13 -19.12 8.83
N ASN A 230 6.07 -18.88 7.93
CA ASN A 230 7.48 -19.15 8.18
C ASN A 230 8.09 -18.00 8.99
N GLN A 231 8.25 -18.19 10.29
CA GLN A 231 8.75 -17.16 11.21
C GLN A 231 10.15 -16.64 10.87
N GLY A 232 11.02 -17.50 10.30
CA GLY A 232 12.35 -17.09 9.85
C GLY A 232 12.28 -16.14 8.66
N LEU A 233 11.44 -16.47 7.67
CA LEU A 233 11.20 -15.64 6.48
C LEU A 233 10.49 -14.34 6.86
N LEU A 234 9.49 -14.39 7.76
CA LEU A 234 8.79 -13.20 8.25
C LEU A 234 9.73 -12.19 8.91
N ARG A 235 10.66 -12.67 9.77
CA ARG A 235 11.67 -11.79 10.36
C ARG A 235 12.52 -11.09 9.31
N GLU A 236 12.91 -11.80 8.24
CA GLU A 236 13.66 -11.19 7.14
C GLU A 236 12.83 -10.19 6.35
N CYS A 237 11.57 -10.51 6.05
CA CYS A 237 10.64 -9.59 5.39
C CYS A 237 10.39 -8.33 6.23
N ARG A 238 10.23 -8.44 7.55
CA ARG A 238 10.07 -7.27 8.45
C ARG A 238 11.27 -6.32 8.39
N ILE A 239 12.49 -6.85 8.42
CA ILE A 239 13.71 -6.02 8.30
C ILE A 239 13.77 -5.40 6.89
N LEU A 240 13.44 -6.16 5.86
CA LEU A 240 13.42 -5.69 4.48
C LEU A 240 12.41 -4.54 4.30
N VAL A 241 11.17 -4.72 4.73
CA VAL A 241 10.12 -3.70 4.68
C VAL A 241 10.53 -2.46 5.47
N LEU A 242 11.05 -2.63 6.69
CA LEU A 242 11.55 -1.51 7.50
C LEU A 242 12.66 -0.74 6.78
N ALA A 243 13.60 -1.42 6.11
CA ALA A 243 14.65 -0.77 5.33
C ALA A 243 14.09 -0.03 4.11
N MET A 244 13.09 -0.60 3.43
CA MET A 244 12.40 0.04 2.30
C MET A 244 11.71 1.34 2.74
N ILE A 245 10.82 1.27 3.76
CA ILE A 245 10.07 2.45 4.22
C ILE A 245 11.00 3.51 4.81
N THR A 246 12.09 3.11 5.47
CA THR A 246 13.13 4.04 5.95
C THR A 246 13.74 4.82 4.79
N THR A 247 14.01 4.16 3.67
CA THR A 247 14.62 4.79 2.49
C THR A 247 13.76 5.97 1.98
N TRP A 248 12.44 5.80 1.90
CA TRP A 248 11.54 6.87 1.47
C TRP A 248 11.50 8.07 2.43
N ARG A 249 11.80 7.88 3.72
CA ARG A 249 11.90 9.02 4.68
C ARG A 249 13.11 9.93 4.38
N TRP A 250 14.06 9.44 3.58
CA TRP A 250 15.25 10.20 3.17
C TRP A 250 15.11 10.82 1.78
N ASP A 251 14.05 10.48 1.03
CA ASP A 251 13.77 11.16 -0.24
C ASP A 251 13.55 12.65 0.00
N ARG A 252 14.18 13.49 -0.86
CA ARG A 252 13.94 14.94 -0.83
C ARG A 252 12.48 15.33 -1.10
N GLY A 253 11.72 14.47 -1.74
CA GLY A 253 10.29 14.62 -2.03
C GLY A 253 9.38 14.12 -0.92
N ASP A 254 9.91 13.53 0.18
CA ASP A 254 9.09 13.05 1.30
C ASP A 254 8.33 14.20 1.97
N GLN A 255 7.01 14.06 2.04
CA GLN A 255 6.11 15.08 2.61
C GLN A 255 5.57 14.70 3.99
N LEU A 256 6.03 13.58 4.56
CA LEU A 256 5.59 13.18 5.91
C LEU A 256 6.12 14.18 6.94
N PRO A 257 5.28 14.85 7.76
CA PRO A 257 5.70 15.93 8.63
C PRO A 257 6.84 15.59 9.58
N ASN A 258 6.90 14.34 10.08
CA ASN A 258 7.96 13.82 10.97
C ASN A 258 8.84 12.77 10.29
N GLY A 259 8.88 12.74 8.95
CA GLY A 259 9.56 11.70 8.15
C GLY A 259 11.02 11.52 8.52
N ARG A 260 11.77 12.62 8.72
CA ARG A 260 13.20 12.57 9.12
C ARG A 260 13.43 11.98 10.50
N GLN A 261 12.58 12.32 11.47
CA GLN A 261 12.65 11.74 12.81
C GLN A 261 12.40 10.22 12.74
N LEU A 262 11.32 9.81 12.09
CA LEU A 262 11.01 8.40 11.88
C LEU A 262 12.13 7.66 11.14
N GLY A 263 12.70 8.26 10.09
CA GLY A 263 13.83 7.68 9.36
C GLY A 263 15.04 7.42 10.27
N THR A 264 15.34 8.32 11.21
CA THR A 264 16.44 8.15 12.17
C THR A 264 16.13 7.05 13.20
N GLU A 265 14.91 7.01 13.71
CA GLU A 265 14.46 5.98 14.65
C GLU A 265 14.50 4.59 14.01
N TRP A 266 14.01 4.47 12.77
CA TRP A 266 14.00 3.20 12.03
C TRP A 266 15.39 2.73 11.63
N LEU A 267 16.33 3.62 11.32
CA LEU A 267 17.74 3.25 11.15
C LEU A 267 18.31 2.58 12.39
N SER A 268 17.98 3.08 13.57
CA SER A 268 18.39 2.48 14.85
C SER A 268 17.77 1.10 15.06
N GLN A 269 16.49 0.93 14.71
CA GLN A 269 15.80 -0.36 14.77
C GLN A 269 16.41 -1.38 13.80
N ILE A 270 16.77 -0.97 12.57
CA ILE A 270 17.42 -1.83 11.59
C ILE A 270 18.77 -2.33 12.14
N ARG A 271 19.62 -1.45 12.72
CA ARG A 271 20.88 -1.87 13.35
C ARG A 271 20.66 -2.93 14.41
N ALA A 272 19.75 -2.65 15.35
CA ALA A 272 19.44 -3.57 16.44
C ALA A 272 18.88 -4.92 15.94
N ALA A 273 18.11 -4.94 14.86
CA ALA A 273 17.59 -6.16 14.26
C ALA A 273 18.68 -6.99 13.56
N LEU A 274 19.63 -6.34 12.90
CA LEU A 274 20.76 -7.00 12.24
C LEU A 274 21.75 -7.56 13.24
N ASP A 275 22.02 -6.87 14.35
CA ASP A 275 22.87 -7.36 15.45
C ASP A 275 22.30 -8.63 16.07
N ARG A 276 20.99 -8.68 16.33
CA ARG A 276 20.32 -9.90 16.82
C ARG A 276 20.41 -11.05 15.83
N LYS A 277 20.21 -10.78 14.52
CA LYS A 277 20.36 -11.82 13.47
C LYS A 277 21.77 -12.38 13.41
N GLY A 278 22.80 -11.57 13.60
CA GLY A 278 24.19 -11.99 13.66
C GLY A 278 24.49 -12.92 14.83
N LEU A 279 23.85 -12.71 15.98
CA LEU A 279 23.98 -13.57 17.17
C LEU A 279 23.31 -14.94 16.97
N ASP A 280 22.12 -14.97 16.32
CA ASP A 280 21.37 -16.22 16.05
C ASP A 280 22.07 -17.14 15.03
N THR A 281 22.98 -16.62 14.21
CA THR A 281 23.74 -17.42 13.20
C THR A 281 25.04 -18.02 13.76
N HIS A 282 25.44 -17.68 14.98
CA HIS A 282 26.69 -18.12 15.62
C HIS A 282 26.44 -18.99 16.87
N GLY A 283 25.21 -19.33 17.18
CA GLY A 283 24.76 -20.25 18.23
C GLY A 283 24.20 -21.53 17.62
#